data_c741a9cfc4cd5a4df974fcdebf1bc80a
#
_entry.id   c741a9cfc4cd5a4df974fcdebf1bc80a
#
_cell.length_a   1.000
_cell.length_b   1.000
_cell.length_c   1.000
_cell.angle_alpha   90.00
_cell.angle_beta   90.00
_cell.angle_gamma   90.00
#
_symmetry.space_group_name_H-M   'P 1'
#
loop_
_entity.id
_entity.type
_entity.pdbx_description
1 polymer ?
#
loop_
_entity_poly.entity_id
_entity_poly.type
_entity_poly.pdbx_seq_one_letter_code
_entity_poly.pdbx_strand_id
1 'polypeptide(L)'
;MRAIDPKGGMELGGGAALFDAFACDASASMLTVLRDAATVLTERANRLRGHTRLHTPTVGDPLILLIIDEAATLTTYITDRKIRAEVEQLLGLILSQGRAVGVSVVAAVQDPSKDVLGMRQLFPVRVGMRLTEASQVAMVLGQGARDRGARCDEIPHTLPGIGYVAEDGTAELTRVRAFEVTDADIDWLAATYRPRPVNGDGQARDRS
;
A
#
# COMPACT_ATOMS: atom_id res chain seq x y z
N MET A 1 -3.62 -4.08 10.13
CA MET A 1 -3.50 -3.36 8.83
C MET A 1 -4.10 -1.97 8.98
N ARG A 2 -3.61 -0.98 8.20
CA ARG A 2 -4.16 0.39 8.14
C ARG A 2 -4.53 0.71 6.72
N ALA A 3 -5.60 1.47 6.49
CA ALA A 3 -6.03 1.79 5.13
C ALA A 3 -6.42 3.26 4.96
N ILE A 4 -6.17 3.76 3.76
CA ILE A 4 -6.58 5.08 3.29
C ILE A 4 -7.33 4.86 1.97
N ASP A 5 -8.60 5.25 1.97
CA ASP A 5 -9.47 5.24 0.79
C ASP A 5 -9.99 6.65 0.52
N PRO A 6 -9.24 7.44 -0.25
CA PRO A 6 -9.54 8.85 -0.44
C PRO A 6 -10.78 9.12 -1.32
N LYS A 7 -11.43 8.06 -1.79
CA LYS A 7 -12.69 8.15 -2.55
C LYS A 7 -13.94 7.98 -1.68
N GLY A 8 -13.85 8.36 -0.40
CA GLY A 8 -14.96 8.28 0.54
C GLY A 8 -15.28 6.86 1.02
N GLY A 9 -14.34 5.94 0.96
CA GLY A 9 -14.51 4.56 1.42
C GLY A 9 -15.27 3.67 0.44
N MET A 10 -15.42 4.06 -0.81
CA MET A 10 -16.20 3.30 -1.80
C MET A 10 -15.57 1.97 -2.15
N GLU A 11 -14.24 1.88 -2.13
CA GLU A 11 -13.51 0.67 -2.52
C GLU A 11 -13.17 -0.22 -1.31
N LEU A 12 -12.69 0.36 -0.21
CA LEU A 12 -12.22 -0.40 0.95
C LEU A 12 -13.19 -0.41 2.13
N GLY A 13 -14.27 0.37 2.07
CA GLY A 13 -15.21 0.54 3.19
C GLY A 13 -15.95 -0.74 3.58
N GLY A 14 -16.29 -1.62 2.63
CA GLY A 14 -16.85 -2.95 2.93
C GLY A 14 -15.97 -3.78 3.86
N GLY A 15 -14.64 -3.63 3.73
CA GLY A 15 -13.65 -4.31 4.58
C GLY A 15 -13.14 -3.47 5.75
N ALA A 16 -13.77 -2.35 6.12
CA ALA A 16 -13.27 -1.42 7.14
C ALA A 16 -12.95 -2.09 8.48
N ALA A 17 -13.70 -3.14 8.84
CA ALA A 17 -13.48 -3.92 10.06
C ALA A 17 -12.16 -4.73 10.07
N LEU A 18 -11.46 -4.85 8.95
CA LEU A 18 -10.14 -5.49 8.82
C LEU A 18 -8.99 -4.56 9.23
N PHE A 19 -9.24 -3.27 9.36
CA PHE A 19 -8.21 -2.26 9.57
C PHE A 19 -8.20 -1.76 11.01
N ASP A 20 -6.99 -1.63 11.58
CA ASP A 20 -6.79 -0.99 12.90
C ASP A 20 -7.05 0.52 12.82
N ALA A 21 -6.80 1.11 11.65
CA ALA A 21 -7.11 2.49 11.30
C ALA A 21 -7.59 2.56 9.86
N PHE A 22 -8.69 3.26 9.65
CA PHE A 22 -9.30 3.48 8.33
C PHE A 22 -9.64 4.96 8.16
N ALA A 23 -9.14 5.57 7.11
CA ALA A 23 -9.39 6.97 6.77
C ALA A 23 -9.95 7.08 5.36
N CYS A 24 -11.14 7.69 5.23
CA CYS A 24 -11.83 7.81 3.94
C CYS A 24 -12.46 9.19 3.69
N ASP A 25 -12.43 10.09 4.65
CA ASP A 25 -13.27 11.29 4.64
C ASP A 25 -12.49 12.58 4.40
N ALA A 26 -11.45 12.85 5.17
CA ALA A 26 -10.74 14.12 5.13
C ALA A 26 -9.23 13.95 5.09
N SER A 27 -8.55 14.90 4.47
CA SER A 27 -7.07 14.92 4.43
C SER A 27 -6.44 14.85 5.82
N ALA A 28 -7.10 15.38 6.85
CA ALA A 28 -6.63 15.34 8.24
C ALA A 28 -6.60 13.91 8.81
N SER A 29 -7.65 13.10 8.56
CA SER A 29 -7.70 11.71 9.03
C SER A 29 -6.67 10.84 8.29
N MET A 30 -6.52 11.02 6.98
CA MET A 30 -5.51 10.36 6.17
C MET A 30 -4.09 10.69 6.67
N LEU A 31 -3.84 11.97 6.98
CA LEU A 31 -2.57 12.42 7.54
C LEU A 31 -2.29 11.81 8.92
N THR A 32 -3.32 11.61 9.74
CA THR A 32 -3.19 10.92 11.03
C THR A 32 -2.72 9.47 10.85
N VAL A 33 -3.29 8.73 9.91
CA VAL A 33 -2.87 7.34 9.61
C VAL A 33 -1.41 7.28 9.18
N LEU A 34 -0.95 8.25 8.36
CA LEU A 34 0.44 8.35 7.93
C LEU A 34 1.38 8.70 9.09
N ARG A 35 1.02 9.67 9.93
CA ARG A 35 1.78 10.05 11.13
C ARG A 35 1.95 8.89 12.09
N ASP A 36 0.89 8.14 12.34
CA ASP A 36 0.93 6.96 13.20
C ASP A 36 1.84 5.88 12.65
N ALA A 37 1.82 5.64 11.33
CA ALA A 37 2.73 4.69 10.70
C ALA A 37 4.19 5.15 10.81
N ALA A 38 4.47 6.44 10.60
CA ALA A 38 5.80 7.03 10.72
C ALA A 38 6.31 7.04 12.17
N THR A 39 5.42 7.22 13.14
CA THR A 39 5.76 7.13 14.58
C THR A 39 6.24 5.72 14.91
N VAL A 40 5.48 4.69 14.57
CA VAL A 40 5.87 3.29 14.79
C VAL A 40 7.19 2.97 14.08
N LEU A 41 7.37 3.45 12.84
CA LEU A 41 8.63 3.30 12.11
C LEU A 41 9.80 3.86 12.91
N THR A 42 9.67 5.10 13.41
CA THR A 42 10.72 5.81 14.15
C THR A 42 11.05 5.12 15.47
N GLU A 43 10.03 4.70 16.22
CA GLU A 43 10.20 3.97 17.49
C GLU A 43 10.92 2.64 17.27
N ARG A 44 10.52 1.87 16.25
CA ARG A 44 11.17 0.62 15.89
C ARG A 44 12.61 0.83 15.43
N ALA A 45 12.86 1.83 14.59
CA ALA A 45 14.22 2.16 14.14
C ALA A 45 15.13 2.51 15.32
N ASN A 46 14.64 3.27 16.30
CA ASN A 46 15.39 3.61 17.51
C ASN A 46 15.68 2.38 18.37
N ARG A 47 14.71 1.50 18.56
CA ARG A 47 14.86 0.26 19.32
C ARG A 47 15.83 -0.74 18.68
N LEU A 48 15.82 -0.85 17.34
CA LEU A 48 16.65 -1.81 16.60
C LEU A 48 18.09 -1.30 16.41
N ARG A 49 18.31 0.00 16.55
CA ARG A 49 19.63 0.63 16.36
C ARG A 49 20.69 0.00 17.26
N GLY A 50 21.77 -0.49 16.66
CA GLY A 50 22.87 -1.14 17.38
C GLY A 50 22.60 -2.61 17.77
N HIS A 51 21.40 -3.14 17.55
CA HIS A 51 21.03 -4.52 17.91
C HIS A 51 20.82 -5.40 16.67
N THR A 52 19.96 -4.96 15.74
CA THR A 52 19.65 -5.70 14.52
C THR A 52 19.28 -4.76 13.39
N ARG A 53 19.36 -5.25 12.15
CA ARG A 53 19.05 -4.47 10.94
C ARG A 53 17.64 -4.72 10.43
N LEU A 54 16.96 -5.75 10.92
CA LEU A 54 15.63 -6.13 10.44
C LEU A 54 14.71 -6.40 11.63
N HIS A 55 13.48 -5.89 11.50
CA HIS A 55 12.39 -6.21 12.40
C HIS A 55 11.92 -7.65 12.17
N THR A 56 11.76 -8.39 13.26
CA THR A 56 11.11 -9.71 13.24
C THR A 56 9.70 -9.57 13.82
N PRO A 57 8.64 -9.76 13.01
CA PRO A 57 7.27 -9.62 13.48
C PRO A 57 6.92 -10.64 14.58
N THR A 58 6.21 -10.17 15.57
CA THR A 58 5.63 -11.00 16.65
C THR A 58 4.17 -10.64 16.86
N VAL A 59 3.45 -11.40 17.68
CA VAL A 59 2.05 -11.08 18.02
C VAL A 59 1.92 -9.73 18.72
N GLY A 60 2.87 -9.38 19.58
CA GLY A 60 2.88 -8.09 20.31
C GLY A 60 3.48 -6.93 19.50
N ASP A 61 4.21 -7.22 18.42
CA ASP A 61 4.84 -6.23 17.55
C ASP A 61 4.74 -6.68 16.08
N PRO A 62 3.52 -6.68 15.50
CA PRO A 62 3.25 -7.24 14.19
C PRO A 62 3.76 -6.36 13.06
N LEU A 63 3.89 -6.94 11.87
CA LEU A 63 4.07 -6.18 10.63
C LEU A 63 2.92 -5.20 10.44
N ILE A 64 3.24 -3.97 10.07
CA ILE A 64 2.24 -2.98 9.65
C ILE A 64 2.17 -2.95 8.14
N LEU A 65 0.97 -3.15 7.62
CA LEU A 65 0.66 -2.95 6.21
C LEU A 65 -0.23 -1.72 6.08
N LEU A 66 0.26 -0.70 5.37
CA LEU A 66 -0.48 0.49 4.99
C LEU A 66 -0.98 0.32 3.56
N ILE A 67 -2.31 0.32 3.38
CA ILE A 67 -2.97 0.17 2.08
C ILE A 67 -3.51 1.54 1.67
N ILE A 68 -3.24 1.95 0.43
CA ILE A 68 -3.69 3.21 -0.14
C ILE A 68 -4.38 2.92 -1.47
N ASP A 69 -5.69 3.13 -1.56
CA ASP A 69 -6.47 2.80 -2.76
C ASP A 69 -6.13 3.69 -3.96
N GLU A 70 -5.95 4.99 -3.76
CA GLU A 70 -5.56 5.92 -4.84
C GLU A 70 -4.50 6.92 -4.33
N ALA A 71 -3.23 6.57 -4.54
CA ALA A 71 -2.13 7.38 -4.03
C ALA A 71 -2.03 8.77 -4.70
N ALA A 72 -2.56 8.94 -5.93
CA ALA A 72 -2.61 10.24 -6.61
C ALA A 72 -3.40 11.27 -5.80
N THR A 73 -4.44 10.83 -5.10
CA THR A 73 -5.28 11.72 -4.29
C THR A 73 -4.52 12.31 -3.12
N LEU A 74 -3.56 11.57 -2.56
CA LEU A 74 -2.76 12.02 -1.42
C LEU A 74 -1.68 13.05 -1.80
N THR A 75 -1.33 13.16 -3.06
CA THR A 75 -0.25 14.04 -3.52
C THR A 75 -0.77 15.10 -4.47
N THR A 76 -1.41 14.71 -5.56
CA THR A 76 -1.81 15.61 -6.64
C THR A 76 -3.06 16.43 -6.33
N TYR A 77 -4.03 15.86 -5.59
CA TYR A 77 -5.32 16.49 -5.35
C TYR A 77 -5.46 17.24 -4.02
N ILE A 78 -4.46 17.17 -3.14
CA ILE A 78 -4.43 18.01 -1.93
C ILE A 78 -4.05 19.44 -2.33
N THR A 79 -4.98 20.37 -2.14
CA THR A 79 -4.80 21.80 -2.47
C THR A 79 -3.95 22.55 -1.42
N ASP A 80 -4.00 22.15 -0.16
CA ASP A 80 -3.17 22.72 0.90
C ASP A 80 -1.72 22.25 0.74
N ARG A 81 -0.84 23.21 0.43
CA ARG A 81 0.58 22.92 0.21
C ARG A 81 1.30 22.35 1.43
N LYS A 82 0.91 22.76 2.65
CA LYS A 82 1.53 22.26 3.87
C LYS A 82 1.16 20.82 4.13
N ILE A 83 -0.13 20.48 3.99
CA ILE A 83 -0.62 19.11 4.11
C ILE A 83 0.02 18.23 3.06
N ARG A 84 0.07 18.67 1.81
CA ARG A 84 0.70 17.91 0.73
C ARG A 84 2.19 17.64 1.00
N ALA A 85 2.94 18.67 1.39
CA ALA A 85 4.37 18.52 1.70
C ALA A 85 4.61 17.54 2.85
N GLU A 86 3.76 17.56 3.87
CA GLU A 86 3.83 16.63 4.99
C GLU A 86 3.50 15.19 4.56
N VAL A 87 2.47 14.99 3.74
CA VAL A 87 2.13 13.68 3.17
C VAL A 87 3.30 13.12 2.37
N GLU A 88 3.88 13.92 1.47
CA GLU A 88 5.03 13.53 0.65
C GLU A 88 6.24 13.16 1.52
N GLN A 89 6.51 13.92 2.59
CA GLN A 89 7.58 13.64 3.53
C GLN A 89 7.35 12.33 4.29
N LEU A 90 6.14 12.10 4.81
CA LEU A 90 5.81 10.90 5.56
C LEU A 90 5.82 9.65 4.67
N LEU A 91 5.24 9.72 3.49
CA LEU A 91 5.29 8.61 2.52
C LEU A 91 6.73 8.31 2.09
N GLY A 92 7.52 9.33 1.79
CA GLY A 92 8.94 9.16 1.44
C GLY A 92 9.73 8.48 2.57
N LEU A 93 9.50 8.86 3.82
CA LEU A 93 10.10 8.23 5.00
C LEU A 93 9.69 6.75 5.10
N ILE A 94 8.39 6.46 5.03
CA ILE A 94 7.86 5.10 5.17
C ILE A 94 8.37 4.21 4.03
N LEU A 95 8.33 4.67 2.80
CA LEU A 95 8.78 3.90 1.63
C LEU A 95 10.29 3.62 1.66
N SER A 96 11.10 4.58 2.13
CA SER A 96 12.56 4.42 2.14
C SER A 96 13.08 3.55 3.29
N GLN A 97 12.43 3.57 4.45
CA GLN A 97 12.93 2.94 5.68
C GLN A 97 12.01 1.85 6.23
N GLY A 98 10.74 1.82 5.85
CA GLY A 98 9.72 0.99 6.46
C GLY A 98 10.00 -0.51 6.37
N ARG A 99 10.55 -0.99 5.25
CA ARG A 99 10.87 -2.40 5.04
C ARG A 99 11.74 -2.99 6.16
N ALA A 100 12.76 -2.26 6.58
CA ALA A 100 13.69 -2.74 7.61
C ALA A 100 13.04 -2.83 9.00
N VAL A 101 12.04 -1.99 9.26
CA VAL A 101 11.35 -1.89 10.56
C VAL A 101 9.94 -2.49 10.55
N GLY A 102 9.61 -3.26 9.51
CA GLY A 102 8.33 -3.96 9.44
C GLY A 102 7.11 -3.04 9.19
N VAL A 103 7.29 -1.96 8.42
CA VAL A 103 6.22 -1.09 7.92
C VAL A 103 6.25 -1.12 6.40
N SER A 104 5.24 -1.67 5.77
CA SER A 104 5.14 -1.81 4.31
C SER A 104 3.96 -1.04 3.75
N VAL A 105 4.09 -0.56 2.51
CA VAL A 105 3.04 0.16 1.80
C VAL A 105 2.60 -0.66 0.58
N VAL A 106 1.30 -0.78 0.40
CA VAL A 106 0.66 -1.19 -0.85
C VAL A 106 -0.16 0.00 -1.35
N ALA A 107 0.19 0.52 -2.51
CA ALA A 107 -0.49 1.67 -3.09
C ALA A 107 -1.00 1.35 -4.48
N ALA A 108 -2.27 1.68 -4.73
CA ALA A 108 -2.85 1.65 -6.06
C ALA A 108 -2.85 3.04 -6.70
N VAL A 109 -2.79 3.07 -8.02
CA VAL A 109 -2.88 4.28 -8.84
C VAL A 109 -3.63 3.94 -10.11
N GLN A 110 -4.69 4.68 -10.42
CA GLN A 110 -5.48 4.46 -11.64
C GLN A 110 -4.80 5.03 -12.89
N ASP A 111 -4.20 6.21 -12.76
CA ASP A 111 -3.51 6.88 -13.86
C ASP A 111 -2.01 7.00 -13.56
N PRO A 112 -1.16 6.19 -14.21
CA PRO A 112 0.27 6.20 -13.96
C PRO A 112 0.99 7.43 -14.51
N SER A 113 0.33 8.27 -15.31
CA SER A 113 0.91 9.51 -15.89
C SER A 113 0.95 10.67 -14.90
N LYS A 114 0.19 10.58 -13.79
CA LYS A 114 0.15 11.63 -12.76
C LYS A 114 1.38 11.62 -11.86
N ASP A 115 1.72 12.79 -11.31
CA ASP A 115 2.95 13.06 -10.53
C ASP A 115 3.19 12.21 -9.27
N VAL A 116 2.24 11.36 -8.91
CA VAL A 116 2.41 10.33 -7.85
C VAL A 116 3.62 9.45 -8.10
N LEU A 117 4.02 9.32 -9.34
CA LEU A 117 5.15 8.50 -9.76
C LEU A 117 6.53 9.08 -9.41
N GLY A 118 6.62 10.27 -8.83
CA GLY A 118 7.88 10.79 -8.28
C GLY A 118 8.51 9.85 -7.24
N MET A 119 7.65 9.12 -6.49
CA MET A 119 8.08 8.14 -5.48
C MET A 119 8.11 6.68 -5.98
N ARG A 120 7.80 6.40 -7.26
CA ARG A 120 7.73 5.02 -7.76
C ARG A 120 9.05 4.25 -7.59
N GLN A 121 10.18 4.94 -7.62
CA GLN A 121 11.49 4.32 -7.42
C GLN A 121 11.66 3.73 -6.01
N LEU A 122 10.81 4.11 -5.06
CA LEU A 122 10.80 3.57 -3.70
C LEU A 122 9.93 2.31 -3.56
N PHE A 123 9.22 1.92 -4.63
CA PHE A 123 8.44 0.68 -4.69
C PHE A 123 9.26 -0.40 -5.40
N PRO A 124 9.85 -1.35 -4.66
CA PRO A 124 10.68 -2.40 -5.25
C PRO A 124 9.87 -3.44 -6.02
N VAL A 125 8.59 -3.58 -5.72
CA VAL A 125 7.65 -4.45 -6.45
C VAL A 125 6.57 -3.59 -7.08
N ARG A 126 6.38 -3.75 -8.38
CA ARG A 126 5.38 -2.98 -9.15
C ARG A 126 4.51 -3.92 -9.94
N VAL A 127 3.22 -3.66 -9.95
CA VAL A 127 2.23 -4.46 -10.66
C VAL A 127 1.51 -3.59 -11.69
N GLY A 128 1.62 -3.95 -12.94
CA GLY A 128 0.87 -3.34 -14.04
C GLY A 128 -0.33 -4.21 -14.38
N MET A 129 -1.53 -3.72 -14.05
CA MET A 129 -2.77 -4.33 -14.52
C MET A 129 -3.06 -3.89 -15.96
N ARG A 130 -4.30 -4.03 -16.45
CA ARG A 130 -4.68 -3.54 -17.78
C ARG A 130 -4.49 -2.03 -17.89
N LEU A 131 -3.72 -1.61 -18.87
CA LEU A 131 -3.43 -0.23 -19.20
C LEU A 131 -4.04 0.10 -20.59
N THR A 132 -4.18 1.38 -20.90
CA THR A 132 -4.76 1.83 -22.18
C THR A 132 -3.71 2.09 -23.24
N GLU A 133 -2.47 2.39 -22.85
CA GLU A 133 -1.40 2.81 -23.75
C GLU A 133 -0.09 2.09 -23.46
N ALA A 134 0.68 1.81 -24.51
CA ALA A 134 2.01 1.21 -24.40
C ALA A 134 3.00 2.06 -23.59
N SER A 135 2.87 3.39 -23.65
CA SER A 135 3.67 4.34 -22.85
C SER A 135 3.50 4.15 -21.35
N GLN A 136 2.29 3.82 -20.91
CA GLN A 136 1.97 3.60 -19.50
C GLN A 136 2.66 2.35 -18.93
N VAL A 137 2.93 1.34 -19.76
CA VAL A 137 3.67 0.13 -19.33
C VAL A 137 5.05 0.51 -18.83
N ALA A 138 5.77 1.36 -19.56
CA ALA A 138 7.08 1.85 -19.14
C ALA A 138 7.00 2.72 -17.88
N MET A 139 5.93 3.50 -17.73
CA MET A 139 5.70 4.32 -16.52
C MET A 139 5.51 3.48 -15.27
N VAL A 140 4.83 2.35 -15.36
CA VAL A 140 4.55 1.45 -14.21
C VAL A 140 5.71 0.49 -13.99
N LEU A 141 6.08 -0.30 -14.99
CA LEU A 141 6.98 -1.45 -14.87
C LEU A 141 8.44 -1.13 -15.23
N GLY A 142 8.71 0.08 -15.72
CA GLY A 142 10.04 0.51 -16.11
C GLY A 142 10.31 0.36 -17.60
N GLN A 143 11.36 1.04 -18.07
CA GLN A 143 11.73 1.07 -19.48
C GLN A 143 12.01 -0.33 -20.02
N GLY A 144 11.56 -0.60 -21.25
CA GLY A 144 11.74 -1.89 -21.91
C GLY A 144 10.89 -3.05 -21.35
N ALA A 145 10.05 -2.81 -20.34
CA ALA A 145 9.21 -3.88 -19.77
C ALA A 145 8.24 -4.47 -20.82
N ARG A 146 7.67 -3.63 -21.68
CA ARG A 146 6.79 -4.08 -22.75
C ARG A 146 7.51 -4.98 -23.76
N ASP A 147 8.74 -4.64 -24.14
CA ASP A 147 9.56 -5.42 -25.07
C ASP A 147 9.98 -6.77 -24.48
N ARG A 148 10.12 -6.82 -23.14
CA ARG A 148 10.37 -8.07 -22.40
C ARG A 148 9.10 -8.90 -22.14
N GLY A 149 7.94 -8.47 -22.66
CA GLY A 149 6.71 -9.25 -22.65
C GLY A 149 5.61 -8.77 -21.71
N ALA A 150 5.78 -7.70 -20.94
CA ALA A 150 4.72 -7.14 -20.09
C ALA A 150 3.73 -6.31 -20.91
N ARG A 151 2.85 -6.98 -21.63
CA ARG A 151 1.87 -6.36 -22.53
C ARG A 151 0.58 -5.96 -21.80
N CYS A 152 0.69 -5.06 -20.82
CA CYS A 152 -0.44 -4.59 -20.05
C CYS A 152 -1.50 -3.86 -20.90
N ASP A 153 -1.07 -3.19 -21.96
CA ASP A 153 -1.90 -2.47 -22.94
C ASP A 153 -2.68 -3.41 -23.88
N GLU A 154 -2.31 -4.67 -23.95
CA GLU A 154 -2.96 -5.69 -24.78
C GLU A 154 -3.88 -6.62 -23.96
N ILE A 155 -4.03 -6.43 -22.65
CA ILE A 155 -4.91 -7.23 -21.81
C ILE A 155 -6.38 -6.94 -22.19
N PRO A 156 -7.15 -7.95 -22.69
CA PRO A 156 -8.52 -7.72 -23.09
C PRO A 156 -9.44 -7.50 -21.87
N HIS A 157 -10.54 -6.77 -22.07
CA HIS A 157 -11.55 -6.53 -21.04
C HIS A 157 -12.18 -7.79 -20.48
N THR A 158 -12.21 -8.85 -21.25
CA THR A 158 -12.78 -10.16 -20.88
C THR A 158 -11.89 -10.97 -19.95
N LEU A 159 -10.70 -10.49 -19.63
CA LEU A 159 -9.74 -11.15 -18.74
C LEU A 159 -9.42 -10.26 -17.52
N PRO A 160 -10.37 -10.06 -16.60
CA PRO A 160 -10.12 -9.28 -15.38
C PRO A 160 -9.05 -9.97 -14.49
N GLY A 161 -8.39 -9.17 -13.69
CA GLY A 161 -7.38 -9.65 -12.74
C GLY A 161 -6.01 -9.97 -13.35
N ILE A 162 -5.85 -9.98 -14.67
CA ILE A 162 -4.54 -10.19 -15.30
C ILE A 162 -3.64 -8.97 -15.09
N GLY A 163 -2.37 -9.24 -14.78
CA GLY A 163 -1.32 -8.23 -14.65
C GLY A 163 0.07 -8.80 -14.83
N TYR A 164 1.04 -7.92 -14.75
CA TYR A 164 2.46 -8.26 -14.78
C TYR A 164 3.16 -7.65 -13.57
N VAL A 165 4.01 -8.44 -12.93
CA VAL A 165 4.82 -8.04 -11.77
C VAL A 165 6.25 -7.81 -12.23
N ALA A 166 6.82 -6.68 -11.82
CA ALA A 166 8.23 -6.36 -11.93
C ALA A 166 8.81 -6.18 -10.54
N GLU A 167 9.97 -6.80 -10.28
CA GLU A 167 10.71 -6.68 -9.03
C GLU A 167 12.07 -6.03 -9.31
N ASP A 168 12.47 -5.10 -8.44
CA ASP A 168 13.78 -4.47 -8.54
C ASP A 168 14.89 -5.51 -8.36
N GLY A 169 15.96 -5.36 -9.15
CA GLY A 169 17.09 -6.28 -9.13
C GLY A 169 16.96 -7.49 -10.04
N THR A 170 15.82 -7.68 -10.72
CA THR A 170 15.63 -8.70 -11.75
C THR A 170 15.10 -8.10 -13.05
N ALA A 171 15.48 -8.70 -14.17
CA ALA A 171 14.89 -8.38 -15.47
C ALA A 171 13.63 -9.18 -15.79
N GLU A 172 13.31 -10.16 -14.93
CA GLU A 172 12.17 -11.05 -15.11
C GLU A 172 10.86 -10.33 -14.84
N LEU A 173 9.85 -10.66 -15.64
CA LEU A 173 8.49 -10.15 -15.53
C LEU A 173 7.54 -11.33 -15.39
N THR A 174 6.84 -11.39 -14.28
CA THR A 174 5.90 -12.47 -14.00
C THR A 174 4.48 -12.07 -14.37
N ARG A 175 3.85 -12.83 -15.29
CA ARG A 175 2.43 -12.65 -15.57
C ARG A 175 1.61 -13.33 -14.48
N VAL A 176 0.67 -12.59 -13.91
CA VAL A 176 -0.16 -13.04 -12.79
C VAL A 176 -1.65 -12.87 -13.11
N ARG A 177 -2.48 -13.57 -12.34
CA ARG A 177 -3.92 -13.33 -12.30
C ARG A 177 -4.37 -13.26 -10.84
N ALA A 178 -4.95 -12.14 -10.45
CA ALA A 178 -5.60 -11.98 -9.15
C ALA A 178 -6.86 -12.84 -9.08
N PHE A 179 -7.20 -13.29 -7.88
CA PHE A 179 -8.49 -13.95 -7.62
C PHE A 179 -9.62 -12.91 -7.70
N GLU A 180 -10.80 -13.37 -8.07
CA GLU A 180 -12.02 -12.62 -7.88
C GLU A 180 -12.35 -12.61 -6.37
N VAL A 181 -12.64 -11.44 -5.83
CA VAL A 181 -13.04 -11.25 -4.44
C VAL A 181 -14.43 -10.63 -4.46
N THR A 182 -15.40 -11.31 -3.89
CA THR A 182 -16.80 -10.87 -3.81
C THR A 182 -17.07 -10.15 -2.50
N ASP A 183 -18.20 -9.43 -2.41
CA ASP A 183 -18.64 -8.79 -1.16
C ASP A 183 -18.80 -9.83 -0.03
N ALA A 184 -19.28 -11.03 -0.34
CA ALA A 184 -19.39 -12.12 0.62
C ALA A 184 -18.02 -12.60 1.15
N ASP A 185 -16.99 -12.59 0.30
CA ASP A 185 -15.63 -12.90 0.72
C ASP A 185 -15.07 -11.80 1.65
N ILE A 186 -15.37 -10.52 1.35
CA ILE A 186 -14.99 -9.38 2.19
C ILE A 186 -15.67 -9.47 3.56
N ASP A 187 -16.97 -9.75 3.59
CA ASP A 187 -17.73 -9.94 4.82
C ASP A 187 -17.16 -11.08 5.67
N TRP A 188 -16.86 -12.20 5.04
CA TRP A 188 -16.24 -13.34 5.70
C TRP A 188 -14.85 -13.01 6.26
N LEU A 189 -14.01 -12.34 5.49
CA LEU A 189 -12.69 -11.88 5.93
C LEU A 189 -12.81 -10.92 7.11
N ALA A 190 -13.72 -9.95 7.02
CA ALA A 190 -13.96 -8.97 8.08
C ALA A 190 -14.47 -9.61 9.38
N ALA A 191 -15.32 -10.63 9.27
CA ALA A 191 -15.79 -11.38 10.42
C ALA A 191 -14.69 -12.24 11.07
N THR A 192 -13.81 -12.85 10.23
CA THR A 192 -12.81 -13.83 10.67
C THR A 192 -11.53 -13.16 11.20
N TYR A 193 -11.08 -12.10 10.54
CA TYR A 193 -9.74 -11.50 10.75
C TYR A 193 -9.80 -10.08 11.32
N ARG A 194 -10.86 -9.72 12.01
CA ARG A 194 -10.97 -8.43 12.68
C ARG A 194 -9.77 -8.20 13.61
N PRO A 195 -9.11 -7.03 13.58
CA PRO A 195 -8.04 -6.71 14.50
C PRO A 195 -8.48 -6.89 15.96
N ARG A 196 -7.66 -7.56 16.75
CA ARG A 196 -7.92 -7.65 18.19
C ARG A 196 -7.48 -6.36 18.85
N PRO A 197 -8.28 -5.76 19.75
CA PRO A 197 -7.82 -4.62 20.52
C PRO A 197 -6.59 -5.04 21.33
N VAL A 198 -5.47 -4.38 21.10
CA VAL A 198 -4.25 -4.54 21.90
C VAL A 198 -4.44 -3.70 23.16
N ASN A 199 -4.50 -4.33 24.34
CA ASN A 199 -4.47 -3.59 25.58
C ASN A 199 -3.09 -2.93 25.74
N GLY A 200 -3.03 -1.78 26.43
CA GLY A 200 -1.80 -1.02 26.67
C GLY A 200 -0.65 -1.83 27.29
N ASP A 201 -0.89 -3.05 27.74
CA ASP A 201 0.09 -3.97 28.34
C ASP A 201 0.61 -5.06 27.38
N GLY A 202 0.28 -4.96 26.06
CA GLY A 202 0.80 -5.89 25.06
C GLY A 202 0.28 -7.33 25.14
N GLN A 203 -0.70 -7.63 25.98
CA GLN A 203 -1.28 -8.98 26.09
C GLN A 203 -2.61 -9.08 25.34
N ALA A 204 -2.71 -10.00 24.39
CA ALA A 204 -3.96 -10.37 23.75
C ALA A 204 -4.87 -11.09 24.77
N ARG A 205 -6.10 -10.62 24.95
CA ARG A 205 -7.08 -11.36 25.76
C ARG A 205 -7.48 -12.63 25.01
N ASP A 206 -7.11 -13.77 25.57
CA ASP A 206 -7.66 -15.07 25.21
C ASP A 206 -9.12 -15.11 25.68
N ARG A 207 -10.07 -15.27 24.77
CA ARG A 207 -11.45 -15.62 25.13
C ARG A 207 -11.56 -17.13 25.02
N SER A 208 -11.52 -17.77 26.18
CA SER A 208 -12.07 -19.12 26.37
C SER A 208 -13.55 -19.18 26.04
#